data_3102fdf62b1d40e55164038d2f709e4e
#
_entry.id   3102fdf62b1d40e55164038d2f709e4e
#
_cell.length_a   1.000
_cell.length_b   1.000
_cell.length_c   1.000
_cell.angle_alpha   90.00
_cell.angle_beta   90.00
_cell.angle_gamma   90.00
#
_symmetry.space_group_name_H-M   'P 1'
#
loop_
_entity.id
_entity.type
_entity.pdbx_description
1 polymer ?
#
loop_
_entity_poly.entity_id
_entity_poly.type
_entity_poly.pdbx_seq_one_letter_code
_entity_poly.pdbx_strand_id
1 'polypeptide(L)'
;MILSIVNEAILPLWLLWVLGGSLLVGLFCGLLSSPDENTKRIVVFGSKASGKTTLWNQLMDKKVVTKYRTTDQEKIESFNVFANNRYVKILATKDIGGGDMFVRYYNELISENGTFVYFLVDLTRLHETKQEIRSRLQVISKCIKDKKLQNCGFKIIATHFDEYDKNNYNLLEKTKKAKAEVISVLTDKKINNCSLKIDLDHIMVANLLDKYHIDIIKKEITQE
;
A
#
# COMPACT_ATOMS: atom_id res chain seq x y z
N MET A 1 25.54 -53.71 58.78
CA MET A 1 24.66 -54.02 57.62
C MET A 1 23.81 -52.83 57.41
N ILE A 2 24.24 -51.97 56.49
CA ILE A 2 23.64 -50.66 56.23
C ILE A 2 22.81 -50.79 54.94
N LEU A 3 21.49 -50.70 55.06
CA LEU A 3 20.59 -50.63 53.97
C LEU A 3 20.59 -49.17 53.39
N SER A 4 21.11 -48.98 52.18
CA SER A 4 21.00 -47.76 51.49
C SER A 4 19.60 -47.71 50.90
N ILE A 5 18.80 -46.72 51.34
CA ILE A 5 17.52 -46.39 50.74
C ILE A 5 17.84 -45.51 49.51
N VAL A 6 17.66 -46.06 48.31
CA VAL A 6 17.68 -45.32 47.12
C VAL A 6 16.32 -44.58 46.97
N ASN A 7 16.35 -43.30 47.28
CA ASN A 7 15.18 -42.43 47.09
C ASN A 7 15.09 -42.05 45.59
N GLU A 8 14.37 -42.87 44.81
CA GLU A 8 14.02 -42.50 43.45
C GLU A 8 13.04 -41.32 43.49
N ALA A 9 13.56 -40.15 43.21
CA ALA A 9 12.75 -38.94 43.03
C ALA A 9 11.88 -39.10 41.80
N ILE A 10 10.70 -39.68 41.98
CA ILE A 10 9.66 -39.69 40.93
C ILE A 10 9.20 -38.27 40.76
N LEU A 11 9.65 -37.63 39.67
CA LEU A 11 9.18 -36.29 39.25
C LEU A 11 7.65 -36.36 39.12
N PRO A 12 6.91 -35.45 39.76
CA PRO A 12 5.46 -35.48 39.71
C PRO A 12 4.96 -35.28 38.25
N LEU A 13 4.03 -36.12 37.86
CA LEU A 13 3.46 -36.12 36.48
C LEU A 13 2.98 -34.76 36.00
N TRP A 14 2.55 -33.86 36.91
CA TRP A 14 2.15 -32.50 36.53
C TRP A 14 3.33 -31.65 36.03
N LEU A 15 4.55 -31.94 36.41
CA LEU A 15 5.76 -31.25 35.97
C LEU A 15 6.04 -31.54 34.48
N LEU A 16 5.73 -32.76 34.02
CA LEU A 16 5.76 -33.13 32.60
C LEU A 16 4.72 -32.34 31.77
N TRP A 17 3.56 -32.07 32.36
CA TRP A 17 2.53 -31.24 31.72
C TRP A 17 2.94 -29.77 31.61
N VAL A 18 3.58 -29.21 32.63
CA VAL A 18 4.07 -27.84 32.63
C VAL A 18 5.21 -27.67 31.63
N LEU A 19 6.17 -28.61 31.61
CA LEU A 19 7.29 -28.56 30.66
C LEU A 19 6.85 -28.85 29.22
N GLY A 20 5.99 -29.85 29.01
CA GLY A 20 5.44 -30.19 27.70
C GLY A 20 4.48 -29.12 27.19
N GLY A 21 3.63 -28.55 28.03
CA GLY A 21 2.73 -27.47 27.68
C GLY A 21 3.43 -26.18 27.29
N SER A 22 4.49 -25.79 27.99
CA SER A 22 5.27 -24.59 27.67
C SER A 22 6.06 -24.73 26.35
N LEU A 23 6.53 -25.93 26.03
CA LEU A 23 7.18 -26.23 24.75
C LEU A 23 6.19 -26.16 23.57
N LEU A 24 4.97 -26.68 23.74
CA LEU A 24 3.94 -26.61 22.74
C LEU A 24 3.43 -25.16 22.53
N VAL A 25 3.26 -24.39 23.62
CA VAL A 25 2.89 -22.96 23.50
C VAL A 25 4.01 -22.16 22.87
N GLY A 26 5.27 -22.43 23.18
CA GLY A 26 6.43 -21.79 22.54
C GLY A 26 6.52 -22.11 21.04
N LEU A 27 6.25 -23.36 20.64
CA LEU A 27 6.16 -23.77 19.23
C LEU A 27 4.95 -23.13 18.53
N PHE A 28 3.81 -23.03 19.20
CA PHE A 28 2.62 -22.37 18.64
C PHE A 28 2.78 -20.85 18.53
N CYS A 29 3.42 -20.20 19.48
CA CYS A 29 3.77 -18.78 19.40
C CYS A 29 4.86 -18.51 18.37
N GLY A 30 5.78 -19.45 18.13
CA GLY A 30 6.78 -19.33 17.04
C GLY A 30 6.19 -19.56 15.65
N LEU A 31 5.04 -20.23 15.55
CA LEU A 31 4.26 -20.37 14.30
C LEU A 31 3.30 -19.21 14.05
N LEU A 32 3.01 -18.39 15.06
CA LEU A 32 2.42 -17.07 14.90
C LEU A 32 3.56 -16.11 14.53
N SER A 33 4.14 -16.34 13.36
CA SER A 33 5.22 -15.54 12.79
C SER A 33 4.88 -14.07 12.96
N SER A 34 5.78 -13.31 13.61
CA SER A 34 5.91 -11.87 13.37
C SER A 34 5.78 -11.64 11.86
N PRO A 35 5.04 -10.64 11.37
CA PRO A 35 4.98 -10.38 9.95
C PRO A 35 6.42 -10.29 9.47
N ASP A 36 6.77 -11.13 8.48
CA ASP A 36 8.09 -11.14 7.85
C ASP A 36 8.48 -9.69 7.62
N GLU A 37 9.65 -9.24 8.07
CA GLU A 37 10.11 -7.85 7.94
C GLU A 37 10.04 -7.35 6.50
N ASN A 38 9.93 -8.26 5.54
CA ASN A 38 9.82 -8.00 4.11
C ASN A 38 8.38 -8.10 3.55
N THR A 39 7.36 -7.96 4.40
CA THR A 39 5.96 -8.06 3.95
C THR A 39 5.27 -6.70 4.02
N LYS A 40 4.61 -6.27 2.93
CA LYS A 40 3.88 -4.99 2.87
C LYS A 40 2.45 -5.18 2.39
N ARG A 41 1.56 -4.40 2.96
CA ARG A 41 0.20 -4.24 2.48
C ARG A 41 0.07 -2.96 1.68
N ILE A 42 -0.26 -3.08 0.41
CA ILE A 42 -0.46 -1.94 -0.50
C ILE A 42 -1.90 -1.94 -0.99
N VAL A 43 -2.50 -0.76 -1.07
CA VAL A 43 -3.78 -0.52 -1.73
C VAL A 43 -3.64 0.61 -2.74
N VAL A 44 -4.31 0.48 -3.88
CA VAL A 44 -4.24 1.46 -4.96
C VAL A 44 -5.64 2.00 -5.23
N PHE A 45 -5.80 3.31 -5.05
CA PHE A 45 -7.04 4.03 -5.30
C PHE A 45 -6.84 5.10 -6.37
N GLY A 46 -7.92 5.69 -6.81
CA GLY A 46 -7.90 6.79 -7.79
C GLY A 46 -9.14 6.80 -8.67
N SER A 47 -9.29 7.84 -9.45
CA SER A 47 -10.41 8.07 -10.36
C SER A 47 -10.45 7.02 -11.48
N LYS A 48 -11.54 7.02 -12.24
CA LYS A 48 -11.66 6.21 -13.45
C LYS A 48 -10.56 6.58 -14.44
N ALA A 49 -9.94 5.55 -15.05
CA ALA A 49 -8.84 5.69 -16.01
C ALA A 49 -7.55 6.31 -15.46
N SER A 50 -7.35 6.43 -14.15
CA SER A 50 -6.11 6.97 -13.56
C SER A 50 -4.91 6.00 -13.58
N GLY A 51 -5.01 4.81 -14.18
CA GLY A 51 -3.91 3.87 -14.34
C GLY A 51 -3.75 2.83 -13.22
N LYS A 52 -4.74 2.62 -12.34
CA LYS A 52 -4.66 1.64 -11.24
C LYS A 52 -4.28 0.23 -11.69
N THR A 53 -5.04 -0.32 -12.62
CA THR A 53 -4.78 -1.65 -13.19
C THR A 53 -3.42 -1.69 -13.92
N THR A 54 -3.01 -0.58 -14.55
CA THR A 54 -1.70 -0.47 -15.17
C THR A 54 -0.60 -0.58 -14.12
N LEU A 55 -0.71 0.16 -13.01
CA LEU A 55 0.25 0.10 -11.92
C LEU A 55 0.34 -1.33 -11.35
N TRP A 56 -0.79 -1.99 -11.07
CA TRP A 56 -0.79 -3.37 -10.58
C TRP A 56 -0.09 -4.32 -11.55
N ASN A 57 -0.39 -4.24 -12.86
CA ASN A 57 0.26 -5.08 -13.87
C ASN A 57 1.76 -4.84 -13.92
N GLN A 58 2.21 -3.59 -13.84
CA GLN A 58 3.64 -3.25 -13.83
C GLN A 58 4.35 -3.73 -12.56
N LEU A 59 3.71 -3.64 -11.39
CA LEU A 59 4.29 -4.16 -10.14
C LEU A 59 4.43 -5.68 -10.16
N MET A 60 3.50 -6.38 -10.82
CA MET A 60 3.48 -7.84 -10.99
C MET A 60 4.30 -8.33 -12.18
N ASP A 61 5.00 -7.44 -12.91
CA ASP A 61 5.71 -7.75 -14.16
C ASP A 61 4.81 -8.42 -15.24
N LYS A 62 3.52 -8.10 -15.21
CA LYS A 62 2.55 -8.58 -16.21
C LYS A 62 2.50 -7.64 -17.42
N LYS A 63 2.09 -8.19 -18.56
CA LYS A 63 1.89 -7.40 -19.78
C LYS A 63 0.79 -6.36 -19.56
N VAL A 64 1.12 -5.10 -19.82
CA VAL A 64 0.16 -4.01 -19.76
C VAL A 64 -0.74 -4.03 -20.99
N VAL A 65 -2.04 -3.98 -20.78
CA VAL A 65 -3.04 -3.82 -21.83
C VAL A 65 -3.39 -2.34 -21.91
N THR A 66 -2.99 -1.69 -22.99
CA THR A 66 -3.23 -0.23 -23.22
C THR A 66 -4.69 0.09 -23.56
N LYS A 67 -5.45 -0.92 -24.02
CA LYS A 67 -6.88 -0.72 -24.30
C LYS A 67 -7.64 -0.59 -22.98
N TYR A 68 -8.33 0.55 -22.82
CA TYR A 68 -9.18 0.78 -21.64
C TYR A 68 -10.20 -0.34 -21.45
N ARG A 69 -10.21 -0.92 -20.27
CA ARG A 69 -11.21 -1.88 -19.81
C ARG A 69 -11.72 -1.44 -18.44
N THR A 70 -13.02 -1.43 -18.28
CA THR A 70 -13.60 -1.18 -16.95
C THR A 70 -13.28 -2.35 -16.04
N THR A 71 -12.59 -2.08 -14.93
CA THR A 71 -12.38 -3.05 -13.86
C THR A 71 -13.49 -2.85 -12.84
N ASP A 72 -14.24 -3.92 -12.55
CA ASP A 72 -15.22 -3.89 -11.46
C ASP A 72 -14.49 -4.11 -10.15
N GLN A 73 -14.10 -5.34 -9.91
CA GLN A 73 -13.30 -5.76 -8.77
C GLN A 73 -12.51 -7.01 -9.15
N GLU A 74 -11.20 -6.94 -9.10
CA GLU A 74 -10.33 -8.06 -9.43
C GLU A 74 -9.45 -8.40 -8.22
N LYS A 75 -9.41 -9.70 -7.84
CA LYS A 75 -8.54 -10.18 -6.78
C LYS A 75 -7.10 -10.15 -7.24
N ILE A 76 -6.23 -9.57 -6.43
CA ILE A 76 -4.78 -9.61 -6.61
C ILE A 76 -4.23 -10.56 -5.56
N GLU A 77 -3.66 -11.66 -6.02
CA GLU A 77 -2.94 -12.60 -5.16
C GLU A 77 -1.65 -11.95 -4.64
N SER A 78 -1.10 -12.51 -3.56
CA SER A 78 0.20 -12.04 -3.06
C SER A 78 1.30 -12.30 -4.10
N PHE A 79 2.20 -11.34 -4.24
CA PHE A 79 3.31 -11.40 -5.18
C PHE A 79 4.55 -10.71 -4.60
N ASN A 80 5.70 -10.92 -5.22
CA ASN A 80 6.95 -10.31 -4.78
C ASN A 80 7.34 -9.16 -5.71
N VAL A 81 7.76 -8.04 -5.12
CA VAL A 81 8.42 -6.94 -5.82
C VAL A 81 9.91 -7.02 -5.54
N PHE A 82 10.72 -6.95 -6.61
CA PHE A 82 12.17 -6.92 -6.50
C PHE A 82 12.71 -5.56 -6.91
N ALA A 83 13.45 -4.91 -6.02
CA ALA A 83 14.26 -3.74 -6.31
C ALA A 83 15.33 -3.57 -5.21
N ASN A 84 16.36 -2.78 -5.45
CA ASN A 84 17.44 -2.53 -4.47
C ASN A 84 18.07 -3.82 -3.90
N ASN A 85 18.17 -4.89 -4.69
CA ASN A 85 18.62 -6.22 -4.28
C ASN A 85 17.81 -6.83 -3.13
N ARG A 86 16.54 -6.44 -2.97
CA ARG A 86 15.62 -6.96 -1.97
C ARG A 86 14.31 -7.42 -2.60
N TYR A 87 13.74 -8.45 -2.02
CA TYR A 87 12.38 -8.89 -2.31
C TYR A 87 11.46 -8.41 -1.19
N VAL A 88 10.35 -7.80 -1.57
CA VAL A 88 9.26 -7.46 -0.66
C VAL A 88 8.01 -8.18 -1.13
N LYS A 89 7.41 -8.95 -0.23
CA LYS A 89 6.16 -9.65 -0.50
C LYS A 89 4.99 -8.68 -0.31
N ILE A 90 4.25 -8.45 -1.37
CA ILE A 90 3.00 -7.70 -1.31
C ILE A 90 1.87 -8.66 -0.97
N LEU A 91 1.11 -8.34 0.07
CA LEU A 91 -0.02 -9.15 0.51
C LEU A 91 -1.17 -9.07 -0.49
N ALA A 92 -1.99 -10.12 -0.52
CA ALA A 92 -3.17 -10.19 -1.36
C ALA A 92 -4.11 -8.99 -1.09
N THR A 93 -4.67 -8.43 -2.14
CA THR A 93 -5.55 -7.27 -2.11
C THR A 93 -6.56 -7.32 -3.26
N LYS A 94 -7.16 -6.19 -3.62
CA LYS A 94 -8.09 -6.09 -4.75
C LYS A 94 -7.75 -4.88 -5.61
N ASP A 95 -7.76 -5.04 -6.93
CA ASP A 95 -7.89 -3.92 -7.87
C ASP A 95 -9.37 -3.56 -7.96
N ILE A 96 -9.70 -2.32 -7.67
CA ILE A 96 -11.08 -1.84 -7.67
C ILE A 96 -11.29 -0.76 -8.71
N GLY A 97 -12.47 -0.75 -9.30
CA GLY A 97 -12.88 0.26 -10.26
C GLY A 97 -12.78 1.69 -9.71
N GLY A 98 -12.61 2.65 -10.62
CA GLY A 98 -12.50 4.07 -10.27
C GLY A 98 -13.84 4.81 -10.18
N GLY A 99 -14.98 4.15 -10.23
CA GLY A 99 -16.29 4.78 -10.09
C GLY A 99 -16.66 5.02 -8.62
N ASP A 100 -17.63 5.92 -8.37
CA ASP A 100 -18.05 6.29 -7.01
C ASP A 100 -18.60 5.11 -6.20
N MET A 101 -19.23 4.15 -6.87
CA MET A 101 -19.73 2.93 -6.26
C MET A 101 -18.64 2.10 -5.56
N PHE A 102 -17.38 2.25 -5.93
CA PHE A 102 -16.26 1.52 -5.36
C PHE A 102 -15.66 2.18 -4.11
N VAL A 103 -16.00 3.44 -3.81
CA VAL A 103 -15.52 4.17 -2.62
C VAL A 103 -15.91 3.45 -1.32
N ARG A 104 -17.04 2.74 -1.32
CA ARG A 104 -17.49 1.91 -0.18
C ARG A 104 -16.47 0.85 0.25
N TYR A 105 -15.64 0.36 -0.68
CA TYR A 105 -14.61 -0.66 -0.39
C TYR A 105 -13.34 -0.10 0.23
N TYR A 106 -13.16 1.24 0.24
CA TYR A 106 -11.97 1.87 0.84
C TYR A 106 -11.85 1.49 2.32
N ASN A 107 -12.97 1.46 3.04
CA ASN A 107 -12.99 1.09 4.45
C ASN A 107 -12.59 -0.38 4.69
N GLU A 108 -12.91 -1.29 3.77
CA GLU A 108 -12.50 -2.70 3.83
C GLU A 108 -11.01 -2.85 3.55
N LEU A 109 -10.52 -2.17 2.51
CA LEU A 109 -9.15 -2.30 2.03
C LEU A 109 -8.13 -1.58 2.94
N ILE A 110 -8.52 -0.46 3.58
CA ILE A 110 -7.73 0.23 4.61
C ILE A 110 -8.16 -0.33 5.98
N SER A 111 -7.84 -1.58 6.28
CA SER A 111 -8.36 -2.26 7.48
C SER A 111 -7.29 -2.57 8.52
N GLU A 112 -6.02 -2.49 8.17
CA GLU A 112 -4.92 -2.94 9.02
C GLU A 112 -3.82 -1.89 9.13
N ASN A 113 -3.11 -1.93 10.28
CA ASN A 113 -1.91 -1.13 10.50
C ASN A 113 -0.85 -1.41 9.43
N GLY A 114 -0.04 -0.42 9.12
CA GLY A 114 1.01 -0.56 8.11
C GLY A 114 0.50 -0.64 6.66
N THR A 115 -0.80 -0.37 6.42
CA THR A 115 -1.31 -0.28 5.04
C THR A 115 -0.73 0.96 4.35
N PHE A 116 -0.08 0.77 3.20
CA PHE A 116 0.39 1.85 2.36
C PHE A 116 -0.61 2.14 1.24
N VAL A 117 -1.04 3.39 1.14
CA VAL A 117 -2.05 3.84 0.18
C VAL A 117 -1.40 4.60 -0.96
N TYR A 118 -1.45 4.09 -2.17
CA TYR A 118 -1.19 4.84 -3.39
C TYR A 118 -2.49 5.40 -3.95
N PHE A 119 -2.56 6.71 -4.12
CA PHE A 119 -3.70 7.38 -4.72
C PHE A 119 -3.32 7.95 -6.09
N LEU A 120 -3.89 7.41 -7.15
CA LEU A 120 -3.57 7.79 -8.53
C LEU A 120 -4.44 8.94 -9.01
N VAL A 121 -3.80 9.94 -9.59
CA VAL A 121 -4.41 11.15 -10.15
C VAL A 121 -3.97 11.30 -11.61
N ASP A 122 -4.92 11.40 -12.51
CA ASP A 122 -4.65 11.67 -13.92
C ASP A 122 -4.38 13.17 -14.13
N LEU A 123 -3.14 13.51 -14.50
CA LEU A 123 -2.71 14.91 -14.72
C LEU A 123 -3.47 15.58 -15.88
N THR A 124 -3.86 14.80 -16.90
CA THR A 124 -4.57 15.36 -18.07
C THR A 124 -6.01 15.75 -17.74
N ARG A 125 -6.56 15.20 -16.66
CA ARG A 125 -7.94 15.41 -16.22
C ARG A 125 -8.05 15.97 -14.79
N LEU A 126 -6.96 16.50 -14.28
CA LEU A 126 -6.84 16.91 -12.87
C LEU A 126 -7.92 17.92 -12.46
N HIS A 127 -8.17 18.93 -13.29
CA HIS A 127 -9.17 19.96 -13.00
C HIS A 127 -10.60 19.45 -13.10
N GLU A 128 -10.88 18.58 -14.06
CA GLU A 128 -12.20 17.95 -14.23
C GLU A 128 -12.56 17.06 -13.05
N THR A 129 -11.59 16.30 -12.55
CA THR A 129 -11.78 15.31 -11.48
C THR A 129 -11.52 15.87 -10.08
N LYS A 130 -11.28 17.17 -9.94
CA LYS A 130 -10.92 17.86 -8.68
C LYS A 130 -11.85 17.52 -7.51
N GLN A 131 -13.16 17.59 -7.73
CA GLN A 131 -14.16 17.31 -6.68
C GLN A 131 -14.12 15.82 -6.26
N GLU A 132 -14.02 14.94 -7.22
CA GLU A 132 -13.92 13.50 -7.01
C GLU A 132 -12.66 13.15 -6.21
N ILE A 133 -11.50 13.69 -6.60
CA ILE A 133 -10.22 13.51 -5.91
C ILE A 133 -10.35 13.91 -4.44
N ARG A 134 -10.87 15.11 -4.17
CA ARG A 134 -11.05 15.66 -2.83
C ARG A 134 -11.97 14.80 -1.97
N SER A 135 -13.11 14.41 -2.50
CA SER A 135 -14.08 13.56 -1.80
C SER A 135 -13.46 12.24 -1.40
N ARG A 136 -12.71 11.58 -2.30
CA ARG A 136 -12.07 10.30 -2.03
C ARG A 136 -10.94 10.39 -1.01
N LEU A 137 -10.13 11.45 -1.07
CA LEU A 137 -9.09 11.70 -0.07
C LEU A 137 -9.68 11.94 1.33
N GLN A 138 -10.84 12.60 1.42
CA GLN A 138 -11.56 12.75 2.69
C GLN A 138 -12.01 11.40 3.23
N VAL A 139 -12.52 10.49 2.38
CA VAL A 139 -12.90 9.13 2.79
C VAL A 139 -11.68 8.35 3.29
N ILE A 140 -10.56 8.38 2.57
CA ILE A 140 -9.32 7.72 2.98
C ILE A 140 -8.84 8.24 4.33
N SER A 141 -8.76 9.56 4.50
CA SER A 141 -8.38 10.20 5.75
C SER A 141 -9.29 9.79 6.91
N LYS A 142 -10.60 9.76 6.67
CA LYS A 142 -11.58 9.31 7.65
C LYS A 142 -11.38 7.84 8.03
N CYS A 143 -11.17 6.95 7.06
CA CYS A 143 -10.91 5.53 7.31
C CYS A 143 -9.70 5.33 8.23
N ILE A 144 -8.59 6.02 7.95
CA ILE A 144 -7.36 5.93 8.76
C ILE A 144 -7.61 6.45 10.18
N LYS A 145 -8.27 7.60 10.31
CA LYS A 145 -8.56 8.25 11.59
C LYS A 145 -9.54 7.44 12.45
N ASP A 146 -10.68 7.04 11.88
CA ASP A 146 -11.76 6.37 12.63
C ASP A 146 -11.29 5.01 13.15
N LYS A 147 -10.44 4.32 12.40
CA LYS A 147 -9.84 3.04 12.83
C LYS A 147 -8.60 3.20 13.69
N LYS A 148 -8.12 4.41 13.92
CA LYS A 148 -6.89 4.71 14.65
C LYS A 148 -5.70 3.89 14.14
N LEU A 149 -5.63 3.68 12.83
CA LEU A 149 -4.57 2.90 12.20
C LEU A 149 -3.23 3.60 12.37
N GLN A 150 -2.22 2.81 12.73
CA GLN A 150 -0.84 3.27 12.92
C GLN A 150 0.02 2.87 11.72
N ASN A 151 1.07 3.65 11.49
CA ASN A 151 2.09 3.38 10.46
C ASN A 151 1.50 3.23 9.04
N CYS A 152 0.37 3.88 8.75
CA CYS A 152 -0.17 3.92 7.41
C CYS A 152 0.59 4.94 6.57
N GLY A 153 1.23 4.46 5.51
CA GLY A 153 1.85 5.34 4.52
C GLY A 153 0.83 5.83 3.50
N PHE A 154 1.12 6.99 2.90
CA PHE A 154 0.28 7.57 1.86
C PHE A 154 1.12 8.28 0.81
N LYS A 155 0.84 8.04 -0.48
CA LYS A 155 1.46 8.76 -1.59
C LYS A 155 0.49 8.95 -2.75
N ILE A 156 0.62 10.09 -3.40
CA ILE A 156 -0.10 10.40 -4.64
C ILE A 156 0.83 10.09 -5.81
N ILE A 157 0.34 9.33 -6.78
CA ILE A 157 1.01 9.13 -8.06
C ILE A 157 0.24 9.93 -9.13
N ALA A 158 0.83 11.01 -9.60
CA ALA A 158 0.32 11.81 -10.69
C ALA A 158 0.70 11.15 -12.02
N THR A 159 -0.26 10.51 -12.66
CA THR A 159 -0.08 9.68 -13.86
C THR A 159 -0.26 10.48 -15.17
N HIS A 160 -0.05 9.83 -16.32
CA HIS A 160 -0.13 10.43 -17.65
C HIS A 160 0.82 11.63 -17.81
N PHE A 161 1.99 11.54 -17.19
CA PHE A 161 2.98 12.61 -17.23
C PHE A 161 3.56 12.85 -18.61
N ASP A 162 3.61 11.83 -19.45
CA ASP A 162 3.97 11.91 -20.87
C ASP A 162 3.00 12.80 -21.66
N GLU A 163 1.72 12.74 -21.33
CA GLU A 163 0.67 13.53 -21.97
C GLU A 163 0.49 14.92 -21.37
N TYR A 164 0.95 15.14 -20.15
CA TYR A 164 0.89 16.42 -19.46
C TYR A 164 1.94 17.38 -20.04
N ASP A 165 1.53 18.62 -20.39
CA ASP A 165 2.40 19.70 -20.86
C ASP A 165 3.44 19.26 -21.93
N LYS A 166 2.95 18.68 -23.03
CA LYS A 166 3.77 18.07 -24.10
C LYS A 166 4.79 19.02 -24.74
N ASN A 167 4.55 20.32 -24.65
CA ASN A 167 5.42 21.33 -25.24
C ASN A 167 6.60 21.72 -24.32
N ASN A 168 6.60 21.28 -23.06
CA ASN A 168 7.68 21.56 -22.11
C ASN A 168 8.68 20.40 -22.10
N TYR A 169 9.86 20.64 -22.68
CA TYR A 169 10.95 19.67 -22.75
C TYR A 169 11.86 19.67 -21.51
N ASN A 170 11.74 20.66 -20.60
CA ASN A 170 12.47 20.69 -19.35
C ASN A 170 11.79 19.78 -18.32
N LEU A 171 12.31 18.57 -18.18
CA LEU A 171 11.73 17.54 -17.30
C LEU A 171 11.63 18.01 -15.84
N LEU A 172 12.63 18.74 -15.34
CA LEU A 172 12.65 19.23 -13.97
C LEU A 172 11.56 20.27 -13.72
N GLU A 173 11.43 21.23 -14.64
CA GLU A 173 10.42 22.28 -14.57
C GLU A 173 9.02 21.69 -14.71
N LYS A 174 8.82 20.80 -15.69
CA LYS A 174 7.58 20.07 -15.93
C LYS A 174 7.14 19.30 -14.68
N THR A 175 8.09 18.61 -14.01
CA THR A 175 7.82 17.87 -12.77
C THR A 175 7.41 18.80 -11.62
N LYS A 176 8.12 19.92 -11.44
CA LYS A 176 7.78 20.92 -10.42
C LYS A 176 6.39 21.52 -10.65
N LYS A 177 6.08 21.85 -11.90
CA LYS A 177 4.77 22.39 -12.31
C LYS A 177 3.66 21.38 -12.03
N ALA A 178 3.82 20.12 -12.43
CA ALA A 178 2.85 19.06 -12.20
C ALA A 178 2.57 18.86 -10.70
N LYS A 179 3.61 18.78 -9.87
CA LYS A 179 3.46 18.66 -8.41
C LYS A 179 2.74 19.86 -7.80
N ALA A 180 3.11 21.09 -8.19
CA ALA A 180 2.47 22.31 -7.72
C ALA A 180 0.99 22.36 -8.09
N GLU A 181 0.65 21.91 -9.30
CA GLU A 181 -0.73 21.86 -9.77
C GLU A 181 -1.57 20.84 -8.99
N VAL A 182 -1.03 19.64 -8.74
CA VAL A 182 -1.67 18.65 -7.86
C VAL A 182 -1.92 19.25 -6.48
N ILE A 183 -0.92 19.90 -5.85
CA ILE A 183 -1.08 20.58 -4.55
C ILE A 183 -2.19 21.63 -4.63
N SER A 184 -2.22 22.46 -5.65
CA SER A 184 -3.22 23.52 -5.79
C SER A 184 -4.64 22.98 -5.86
N VAL A 185 -4.82 21.81 -6.46
CA VAL A 185 -6.10 21.09 -6.52
C VAL A 185 -6.49 20.55 -5.14
N LEU A 186 -5.50 20.14 -4.34
CA LEU A 186 -5.72 19.50 -3.04
C LEU A 186 -5.86 20.49 -1.87
N THR A 187 -5.16 21.64 -1.92
CA THR A 187 -5.15 22.66 -0.84
C THR A 187 -6.40 23.53 -0.85
N ASP A 188 -7.55 22.93 -0.60
CA ASP A 188 -8.75 23.71 -0.26
C ASP A 188 -9.00 23.64 1.26
N LYS A 189 -9.58 24.70 1.84
CA LYS A 189 -9.90 24.80 3.29
C LYS A 189 -10.64 23.59 3.84
N LYS A 190 -11.36 22.84 2.99
CA LYS A 190 -12.08 21.61 3.36
C LYS A 190 -11.18 20.40 3.56
N ILE A 191 -10.00 20.35 2.93
CA ILE A 191 -9.03 19.23 3.08
C ILE A 191 -8.09 19.51 4.26
N ASN A 192 -7.88 20.75 4.67
CA ASN A 192 -7.04 21.09 5.84
C ASN A 192 -7.53 20.45 7.15
N ASN A 193 -8.75 19.93 7.20
CA ASN A 193 -9.28 19.12 8.31
C ASN A 193 -9.01 17.62 8.14
N CYS A 194 -8.34 17.18 7.05
CA CYS A 194 -7.94 15.81 6.86
C CYS A 194 -6.68 15.51 7.66
N SER A 195 -6.63 14.31 8.27
CA SER A 195 -5.45 13.81 9.00
C SER A 195 -4.25 13.54 8.09
N LEU A 196 -4.46 13.54 6.77
CA LEU A 196 -3.42 13.37 5.77
C LEU A 196 -2.74 14.73 5.52
N LYS A 197 -1.52 14.87 6.01
CA LYS A 197 -0.64 15.98 5.60
C LYS A 197 -0.09 15.64 4.22
N ILE A 198 -0.51 16.38 3.21
CA ILE A 198 -0.05 16.17 1.83
C ILE A 198 0.85 17.36 1.47
N ASP A 199 2.12 17.08 1.22
CA ASP A 199 3.12 18.01 0.73
C ASP A 199 3.76 17.49 -0.58
N LEU A 200 4.76 18.19 -1.09
CA LEU A 200 5.43 17.83 -2.35
C LEU A 200 6.15 16.48 -2.30
N ASP A 201 6.56 16.02 -1.12
CA ASP A 201 7.25 14.74 -0.95
C ASP A 201 6.29 13.56 -1.03
N HIS A 202 5.01 13.80 -0.73
CA HIS A 202 3.94 12.81 -0.91
C HIS A 202 3.47 12.69 -2.36
N ILE A 203 4.01 13.49 -3.30
CA ILE A 203 3.62 13.45 -4.70
C ILE A 203 4.74 12.94 -5.58
N MET A 204 4.49 11.83 -6.23
CA MET A 204 5.32 11.29 -7.30
C MET A 204 4.64 11.57 -8.65
N VAL A 205 5.43 11.94 -9.65
CA VAL A 205 4.95 12.12 -11.03
C VAL A 205 5.47 10.97 -11.87
N ALA A 206 4.60 10.29 -12.60
CA ALA A 206 4.98 9.09 -13.33
C ALA A 206 4.24 8.91 -14.66
N ASN A 207 4.97 8.42 -15.67
CA ASN A 207 4.39 7.69 -16.79
C ASN A 207 4.44 6.19 -16.42
N LEU A 208 3.28 5.57 -16.24
CA LEU A 208 3.19 4.16 -15.84
C LEU A 208 3.57 3.18 -16.96
N LEU A 209 3.79 3.65 -18.18
CA LEU A 209 4.30 2.84 -19.29
C LEU A 209 5.83 2.92 -19.42
N ASP A 210 6.46 3.84 -18.69
CA ASP A 210 7.90 4.03 -18.68
C ASP A 210 8.54 3.16 -17.57
N LYS A 211 9.43 2.26 -17.98
CA LYS A 211 10.16 1.39 -17.07
C LYS A 211 10.93 2.14 -15.98
N TYR A 212 11.53 3.28 -16.32
CA TYR A 212 12.28 4.08 -15.35
C TYR A 212 11.41 4.56 -14.19
N HIS A 213 10.18 5.04 -14.49
CA HIS A 213 9.24 5.47 -13.46
C HIS A 213 8.73 4.29 -12.60
N ILE A 214 8.51 3.14 -13.22
CA ILE A 214 8.12 1.92 -12.50
C ILE A 214 9.23 1.43 -11.59
N ASP A 215 10.49 1.46 -12.04
CA ASP A 215 11.63 1.09 -11.23
C ASP A 215 11.79 2.02 -10.00
N ILE A 216 11.48 3.31 -10.13
CA ILE A 216 11.44 4.25 -8.99
C ILE A 216 10.35 3.83 -8.00
N ILE A 217 9.14 3.52 -8.45
CA ILE A 217 8.05 3.06 -7.58
C ILE A 217 8.42 1.75 -6.88
N LYS A 218 8.98 0.78 -7.60
CA LYS A 218 9.45 -0.48 -7.02
C LYS A 218 10.55 -0.27 -5.97
N LYS A 219 11.50 0.64 -6.24
CA LYS A 219 12.56 1.00 -5.29
C LYS A 219 11.99 1.61 -4.02
N GLU A 220 11.02 2.49 -4.11
CA GLU A 220 10.35 3.07 -2.96
C GLU A 220 9.63 2.00 -2.12
N ILE A 221 8.91 1.09 -2.77
CA ILE A 221 8.26 -0.03 -2.09
C ILE A 221 9.28 -0.89 -1.32
N THR A 222 10.51 -1.01 -1.79
CA THR A 222 11.53 -1.87 -1.18
C THR A 222 12.48 -1.14 -0.23
N GLN A 223 12.41 0.18 -0.09
CA GLN A 223 13.31 0.99 0.76
C GLN A 223 12.85 1.09 2.22
N GLU A 224 11.56 1.00 2.48
CA GLU A 224 10.99 1.04 3.83
C GLU A 224 10.86 -0.37 4.41
#